data_204bd9c588c666e8dfa5cd76375c8c34
#
_entry.id   204bd9c588c666e8dfa5cd76375c8c34
#
_cell.length_a   1.000
_cell.length_b   1.000
_cell.length_c   1.000
_cell.angle_alpha   90.00
_cell.angle_beta   90.00
_cell.angle_gamma   90.00
#
_symmetry.space_group_name_H-M   'P 1'
#
loop_
_entity.id
_entity.type
_entity.pdbx_description
1 polymer ?
#
loop_
_entity_poly.entity_id
_entity_poly.type
_entity_poly.pdbx_seq_one_letter_code
_entity_poly.pdbx_strand_id
1 'polypeptide(L)'
;MTAPSSDKPRAARLARWVAILALPVLAACSHTPDGVIASQGVHDPFEKQNRSMHDFNLAVDRFAYRPAGIGYSKVVPDPIEDSISAFAENLSQPKIMINALLQGDLEGFGWSLARFLMNSTIGGFGLSDPASEFGVPVVDKDFGQTLHVWGVGEGAYLELPFYGPSTERDTVGIMVDIWLNPFSFIGNNTLGDATLYSNVGELLSDRGRYSDTIDAILYESADSYAQARLIYLQNRRFELGTSGDPDAFDPYADPYDDPYADPYAGATADPYYDPYSDPYEDPYALQ
;
A
#
# COMPACT_ATOMS: atom_id res chain seq x y z
N MET A 1 16.28 42.08 -36.51
CA MET A 1 15.18 42.14 -35.52
C MET A 1 14.30 40.95 -35.73
N THR A 2 14.52 39.87 -34.96
CA THR A 2 13.70 38.67 -35.00
C THR A 2 12.87 38.63 -33.74
N ALA A 3 11.56 38.57 -33.90
CA ALA A 3 10.59 38.55 -32.81
C ALA A 3 10.67 37.23 -32.06
N PRO A 4 10.48 37.19 -30.72
CA PRO A 4 10.46 35.97 -29.94
C PRO A 4 9.14 35.22 -30.18
N SER A 5 9.22 33.93 -30.51
CA SER A 5 8.09 33.03 -30.70
C SER A 5 7.37 32.77 -29.35
N SER A 6 6.07 33.03 -29.33
CA SER A 6 5.22 32.85 -28.16
C SER A 6 4.77 31.40 -28.02
N ASP A 7 5.55 30.58 -27.31
CA ASP A 7 5.18 29.18 -26.95
C ASP A 7 4.37 29.06 -25.64
N LYS A 8 3.79 30.17 -25.16
CA LYS A 8 2.99 30.20 -23.91
C LYS A 8 1.58 29.57 -23.92
N PRO A 9 0.92 29.20 -25.05
CA PRO A 9 -0.45 28.68 -24.96
C PRO A 9 -0.58 27.19 -24.72
N ARG A 10 0.46 26.37 -24.92
CA ARG A 10 0.37 24.92 -24.75
C ARG A 10 0.40 24.50 -23.27
N ALA A 11 1.32 25.03 -22.49
CA ALA A 11 1.43 24.75 -21.06
C ALA A 11 0.18 25.19 -20.27
N ALA A 12 -0.39 26.34 -20.61
CA ALA A 12 -1.62 26.82 -19.97
C ALA A 12 -2.87 25.99 -20.35
N ARG A 13 -2.89 25.39 -21.53
CA ARG A 13 -3.96 24.45 -21.93
C ARG A 13 -3.82 23.12 -21.21
N LEU A 14 -2.59 22.57 -21.10
CA LEU A 14 -2.34 21.34 -20.34
C LEU A 14 -2.73 21.54 -18.87
N ALA A 15 -2.30 22.62 -18.22
CA ALA A 15 -2.66 22.94 -16.84
C ALA A 15 -4.18 23.05 -16.63
N ARG A 16 -4.92 23.61 -17.60
CA ARG A 16 -6.39 23.65 -17.55
C ARG A 16 -7.02 22.26 -17.65
N TRP A 17 -6.52 21.41 -18.54
CA TRP A 17 -7.04 20.03 -18.68
C TRP A 17 -6.70 19.19 -17.46
N VAL A 18 -5.53 19.34 -16.87
CA VAL A 18 -5.14 18.68 -15.61
C VAL A 18 -6.03 19.15 -14.45
N ALA A 19 -6.30 20.45 -14.34
CA ALA A 19 -7.21 20.99 -13.33
C ALA A 19 -8.67 20.52 -13.52
N ILE A 20 -9.15 20.40 -14.75
CA ILE A 20 -10.51 19.93 -15.07
C ILE A 20 -10.65 18.42 -14.81
N LEU A 21 -9.57 17.65 -14.99
CA LEU A 21 -9.55 16.22 -14.67
C LEU A 21 -9.34 15.95 -13.17
N ALA A 22 -8.65 16.83 -12.44
CA ALA A 22 -8.44 16.73 -11.01
C ALA A 22 -9.68 17.11 -10.17
N LEU A 23 -10.50 18.04 -10.65
CA LEU A 23 -11.71 18.51 -9.95
C LEU A 23 -12.77 17.40 -9.70
N PRO A 24 -13.13 16.54 -10.65
CA PRO A 24 -14.07 15.45 -10.38
C PRO A 24 -13.48 14.33 -9.50
N VAL A 25 -12.17 14.13 -9.51
CA VAL A 25 -11.49 13.18 -8.61
C VAL A 25 -11.53 13.67 -7.17
N LEU A 26 -11.37 14.98 -6.93
CA LEU A 26 -11.52 15.57 -5.60
C LEU A 26 -12.98 15.65 -5.12
N ALA A 27 -13.94 15.70 -6.05
CA ALA A 27 -15.37 15.68 -5.72
C ALA A 27 -15.94 14.28 -5.52
N ALA A 28 -15.23 13.24 -6.00
CA ALA A 28 -15.58 11.83 -5.83
C ALA A 28 -15.10 11.26 -4.49
N CYS A 29 -14.50 12.06 -3.59
CA CYS A 29 -14.41 11.69 -2.19
C CYS A 29 -15.86 11.52 -1.69
N SER A 30 -16.41 10.34 -1.98
CA SER A 30 -17.75 9.95 -1.57
C SER A 30 -17.75 9.95 -0.05
N HIS A 31 -18.33 10.99 0.50
CA HIS A 31 -18.80 10.97 1.89
C HIS A 31 -19.60 9.68 2.03
N THR A 32 -19.09 8.76 2.82
CA THR A 32 -19.88 7.59 3.25
C THR A 32 -21.18 8.15 3.78
N PRO A 33 -22.36 7.81 3.25
CA PRO A 33 -23.60 8.20 3.87
C PRO A 33 -23.56 7.63 5.29
N ASP A 34 -23.69 8.50 6.31
CA ASP A 34 -23.79 8.10 7.70
C ASP A 34 -24.85 6.99 7.79
N GLY A 35 -24.45 5.75 8.12
CA GLY A 35 -25.38 4.64 8.35
C GLY A 35 -25.21 3.40 7.47
N VAL A 36 -24.36 3.37 6.45
CA VAL A 36 -23.97 2.11 5.81
C VAL A 36 -22.69 1.62 6.47
N ILE A 37 -22.82 1.00 7.62
CA ILE A 37 -21.80 0.11 8.15
C ILE A 37 -21.76 -1.05 7.16
N ALA A 38 -20.78 -1.01 6.24
CA ALA A 38 -20.50 -2.15 5.39
C ALA A 38 -20.26 -3.33 6.33
N SER A 39 -21.06 -4.38 6.21
CA SER A 39 -20.81 -5.63 6.91
C SER A 39 -19.35 -6.00 6.71
N GLN A 40 -18.52 -5.97 7.79
CA GLN A 40 -17.08 -6.24 7.81
C GLN A 40 -16.13 -5.03 7.64
N GLY A 41 -16.54 -3.78 7.81
CA GLY A 41 -15.61 -2.63 7.78
C GLY A 41 -14.91 -2.37 6.43
N VAL A 42 -15.42 -2.94 5.33
CA VAL A 42 -14.90 -2.79 3.97
C VAL A 42 -15.87 -1.97 3.12
N HIS A 43 -15.41 -0.81 2.64
CA HIS A 43 -16.19 0.02 1.73
C HIS A 43 -15.88 -0.33 0.28
N ASP A 44 -16.69 -1.19 -0.33
CA ASP A 44 -16.52 -1.68 -1.71
C ASP A 44 -17.82 -1.53 -2.52
N PRO A 45 -18.21 -0.30 -2.87
CA PRO A 45 -19.42 -0.05 -3.67
C PRO A 45 -19.28 -0.54 -5.10
N PHE A 46 -18.07 -0.82 -5.58
CA PHE A 46 -17.74 -1.25 -6.94
C PHE A 46 -17.38 -2.74 -7.02
N GLU A 47 -17.79 -3.56 -6.05
CA GLU A 47 -17.39 -4.97 -5.94
C GLU A 47 -17.52 -5.74 -7.27
N LYS A 48 -18.63 -5.55 -8.00
CA LYS A 48 -18.85 -6.25 -9.28
C LYS A 48 -17.78 -5.89 -10.33
N GLN A 49 -17.41 -4.61 -10.43
CA GLN A 49 -16.40 -4.13 -11.36
C GLN A 49 -15.01 -4.56 -10.89
N ASN A 50 -14.75 -4.46 -9.60
CA ASN A 50 -13.49 -4.87 -8.98
C ASN A 50 -13.25 -6.37 -9.17
N ARG A 51 -14.24 -7.22 -8.98
CA ARG A 51 -14.14 -8.67 -9.27
C ARG A 51 -13.82 -8.95 -10.73
N SER A 52 -14.43 -8.22 -11.65
CA SER A 52 -14.14 -8.37 -13.11
C SER A 52 -12.69 -7.95 -13.42
N MET A 53 -12.18 -6.91 -12.75
CA MET A 53 -10.80 -6.47 -12.90
C MET A 53 -9.83 -7.46 -12.24
N HIS A 54 -10.20 -8.02 -11.09
CA HIS A 54 -9.44 -9.08 -10.44
C HIS A 54 -9.29 -10.31 -11.34
N ASP A 55 -10.39 -10.75 -11.99
CA ASP A 55 -10.34 -11.84 -12.96
C ASP A 55 -9.40 -11.53 -14.13
N PHE A 56 -9.39 -10.28 -14.61
CA PHE A 56 -8.43 -9.83 -15.61
C PHE A 56 -6.99 -9.90 -15.09
N ASN A 57 -6.72 -9.38 -13.87
CA ASN A 57 -5.41 -9.43 -13.25
C ASN A 57 -4.93 -10.87 -13.02
N LEU A 58 -5.83 -11.78 -12.59
CA LEU A 58 -5.55 -13.22 -12.48
C LEU A 58 -5.17 -13.84 -13.82
N ALA A 59 -5.85 -13.45 -14.91
CA ALA A 59 -5.50 -13.93 -16.24
C ALA A 59 -4.12 -13.43 -16.66
N VAL A 60 -3.82 -12.15 -16.43
CA VAL A 60 -2.49 -11.57 -16.71
C VAL A 60 -1.40 -12.26 -15.87
N ASP A 61 -1.63 -12.49 -14.58
CA ASP A 61 -0.69 -13.22 -13.74
C ASP A 61 -0.46 -14.64 -14.28
N ARG A 62 -1.51 -15.39 -14.52
CA ARG A 62 -1.44 -16.78 -14.98
C ARG A 62 -0.68 -16.95 -16.29
N PHE A 63 -0.90 -16.05 -17.24
CA PHE A 63 -0.34 -16.17 -18.59
C PHE A 63 0.96 -15.40 -18.80
N ALA A 64 1.25 -14.40 -17.99
CA ALA A 64 2.42 -13.54 -18.14
C ALA A 64 3.28 -13.46 -16.88
N TYR A 65 2.80 -12.89 -15.76
CA TYR A 65 3.65 -12.61 -14.60
C TYR A 65 4.18 -13.87 -13.93
N ARG A 66 3.33 -14.85 -13.66
CA ARG A 66 3.70 -16.10 -13.03
C ARG A 66 4.77 -16.87 -13.82
N PRO A 67 4.58 -17.19 -15.11
CA PRO A 67 5.60 -17.89 -15.87
C PRO A 67 6.88 -17.07 -16.04
N ALA A 68 6.78 -15.75 -16.23
CA ALA A 68 7.93 -14.88 -16.35
C ALA A 68 8.71 -14.77 -15.04
N GLY A 69 8.05 -14.58 -13.90
CA GLY A 69 8.68 -14.51 -12.58
C GLY A 69 9.38 -15.81 -12.19
N ILE A 70 8.68 -16.97 -12.32
CA ILE A 70 9.28 -18.27 -12.07
C ILE A 70 10.46 -18.54 -13.02
N GLY A 71 10.35 -18.12 -14.29
CA GLY A 71 11.43 -18.24 -15.26
C GLY A 71 12.62 -17.36 -14.90
N TYR A 72 12.37 -16.13 -14.47
CA TYR A 72 13.36 -15.17 -14.04
C TYR A 72 14.16 -15.70 -12.84
N SER A 73 13.52 -16.08 -11.75
CA SER A 73 14.19 -16.60 -10.55
C SER A 73 14.89 -17.96 -10.75
N LYS A 74 14.58 -18.69 -11.83
CA LYS A 74 15.35 -19.90 -12.18
C LYS A 74 16.60 -19.62 -12.99
N VAL A 75 16.64 -18.52 -13.73
CA VAL A 75 17.72 -18.19 -14.67
C VAL A 75 18.66 -17.15 -14.07
N VAL A 76 18.15 -16.18 -13.34
CA VAL A 76 18.94 -15.12 -12.71
C VAL A 76 19.41 -15.60 -11.35
N PRO A 77 20.72 -15.58 -11.04
CA PRO A 77 21.23 -15.92 -9.72
C PRO A 77 20.78 -14.91 -8.65
N ASP A 78 20.48 -15.38 -7.43
CA ASP A 78 20.03 -14.54 -6.30
C ASP A 78 20.85 -13.26 -6.11
N PRO A 79 22.20 -13.24 -6.15
CA PRO A 79 22.96 -12.00 -5.97
C PRO A 79 22.71 -10.95 -7.06
N ILE A 80 22.30 -11.37 -8.25
CA ILE A 80 21.94 -10.44 -9.34
C ILE A 80 20.52 -9.93 -9.16
N GLU A 81 19.59 -10.78 -8.74
CA GLU A 81 18.24 -10.37 -8.35
C GLU A 81 18.30 -9.33 -7.23
N ASP A 82 19.04 -9.60 -6.15
CA ASP A 82 19.23 -8.70 -5.03
C ASP A 82 19.84 -7.35 -5.47
N SER A 83 20.79 -7.38 -6.40
CA SER A 83 21.37 -6.14 -6.95
C SER A 83 20.37 -5.32 -7.77
N ILE A 84 19.48 -5.96 -8.51
CA ILE A 84 18.45 -5.28 -9.30
C ILE A 84 17.41 -4.66 -8.35
N SER A 85 16.98 -5.38 -7.33
CA SER A 85 16.04 -4.89 -6.30
C SER A 85 16.65 -3.72 -5.51
N ALA A 86 17.90 -3.86 -5.02
CA ALA A 86 18.61 -2.78 -4.34
C ALA A 86 18.73 -1.52 -5.20
N PHE A 87 18.97 -1.69 -6.51
CA PHE A 87 19.04 -0.57 -7.45
C PHE A 87 17.66 0.10 -7.63
N ALA A 88 16.58 -0.66 -7.77
CA ALA A 88 15.22 -0.14 -7.85
C ALA A 88 14.83 0.63 -6.59
N GLU A 89 15.09 0.07 -5.40
CA GLU A 89 14.88 0.74 -4.12
C GLU A 89 15.68 2.04 -4.01
N ASN A 90 16.95 2.03 -4.42
CA ASN A 90 17.78 3.25 -4.39
C ASN A 90 17.26 4.34 -5.31
N LEU A 91 16.72 3.99 -6.49
CA LEU A 91 16.06 4.93 -7.40
C LEU A 91 14.70 5.44 -6.88
N SER A 92 14.10 4.75 -5.94
CA SER A 92 12.86 5.18 -5.27
C SER A 92 13.10 6.15 -4.11
N GLN A 93 14.33 6.21 -3.53
CA GLN A 93 14.63 7.07 -2.38
C GLN A 93 14.26 8.55 -2.55
N PRO A 94 14.50 9.21 -3.71
CA PRO A 94 14.10 10.61 -3.87
C PRO A 94 12.58 10.84 -3.76
N LYS A 95 11.76 9.91 -4.26
CA LYS A 95 10.30 9.93 -4.09
C LYS A 95 9.94 9.82 -2.62
N ILE A 96 10.55 8.89 -1.89
CA ILE A 96 10.36 8.66 -0.45
C ILE A 96 10.75 9.91 0.34
N MET A 97 11.89 10.53 0.05
CA MET A 97 12.32 11.78 0.67
C MET A 97 11.32 12.91 0.50
N ILE A 98 10.76 13.07 -0.71
CA ILE A 98 9.74 14.10 -0.98
C ILE A 98 8.50 13.83 -0.14
N ASN A 99 8.00 12.60 -0.11
CA ASN A 99 6.84 12.22 0.68
C ASN A 99 7.07 12.39 2.18
N ALA A 100 8.24 12.03 2.71
CA ALA A 100 8.61 12.27 4.10
C ALA A 100 8.55 13.76 4.46
N LEU A 101 9.08 14.64 3.62
CA LEU A 101 8.97 16.10 3.81
C LEU A 101 7.53 16.60 3.78
N LEU A 102 6.71 16.10 2.85
CA LEU A 102 5.30 16.47 2.74
C LEU A 102 4.47 16.00 3.94
N GLN A 103 4.91 14.93 4.61
CA GLN A 103 4.34 14.39 5.84
C GLN A 103 4.89 15.08 7.10
N GLY A 104 5.91 15.94 6.98
CA GLY A 104 6.60 16.56 8.12
C GLY A 104 7.52 15.59 8.87
N ASP A 105 7.84 14.44 8.30
CA ASP A 105 8.72 13.41 8.86
C ASP A 105 10.17 13.69 8.49
N LEU A 106 10.82 14.56 9.28
CA LEU A 106 12.23 14.93 9.07
C LEU A 106 13.18 13.77 9.39
N GLU A 107 12.80 12.88 10.29
CA GLU A 107 13.57 11.69 10.63
C GLU A 107 13.57 10.71 9.46
N GLY A 108 12.40 10.37 8.92
CA GLY A 108 12.26 9.54 7.72
C GLY A 108 12.98 10.13 6.50
N PHE A 109 12.91 11.46 6.31
CA PHE A 109 13.73 12.15 5.30
C PHE A 109 15.23 11.92 5.52
N GLY A 110 15.71 12.07 6.76
CA GLY A 110 17.13 11.89 7.10
C GLY A 110 17.60 10.46 6.83
N TRP A 111 16.82 9.46 7.22
CA TRP A 111 17.13 8.05 6.96
C TRP A 111 17.15 7.73 5.47
N SER A 112 16.15 8.17 4.72
CA SER A 112 16.10 7.98 3.26
C SER A 112 17.27 8.64 2.55
N LEU A 113 17.65 9.86 2.97
CA LEU A 113 18.82 10.55 2.44
C LEU A 113 20.12 9.78 2.74
N ALA A 114 20.28 9.28 3.98
CA ALA A 114 21.43 8.49 4.36
C ALA A 114 21.53 7.19 3.52
N ARG A 115 20.43 6.46 3.38
CA ARG A 115 20.37 5.26 2.53
C ARG A 115 20.74 5.60 1.08
N PHE A 116 20.13 6.61 0.50
CA PHE A 116 20.43 7.04 -0.87
C PHE A 116 21.91 7.36 -1.07
N LEU A 117 22.53 8.13 -0.17
CA LEU A 117 23.93 8.49 -0.27
C LEU A 117 24.86 7.28 -0.09
N MET A 118 24.59 6.44 0.92
CA MET A 118 25.43 5.25 1.19
C MET A 118 25.33 4.25 0.03
N ASN A 119 24.12 3.94 -0.41
CA ASN A 119 23.92 2.97 -1.49
C ASN A 119 24.43 3.49 -2.84
N SER A 120 24.27 4.79 -3.10
CA SER A 120 24.81 5.38 -4.34
C SER A 120 26.34 5.48 -4.36
N THR A 121 27.01 5.65 -3.20
CA THR A 121 28.47 5.80 -3.14
C THR A 121 29.17 4.48 -2.82
N ILE A 122 28.95 3.93 -1.64
CA ILE A 122 29.57 2.69 -1.17
C ILE A 122 28.95 1.47 -1.88
N GLY A 123 27.63 1.50 -2.12
CA GLY A 123 26.87 0.45 -2.77
C GLY A 123 26.98 0.40 -4.29
N GLY A 124 27.94 1.14 -4.90
CA GLY A 124 28.19 1.08 -6.33
C GLY A 124 26.99 1.54 -7.18
N PHE A 125 26.52 2.77 -6.95
CA PHE A 125 25.34 3.37 -7.60
C PHE A 125 24.00 2.69 -7.23
N GLY A 126 23.93 2.03 -6.07
CA GLY A 126 22.72 1.36 -5.58
C GLY A 126 22.62 -0.12 -5.96
N LEU A 127 23.66 -0.71 -6.55
CA LEU A 127 23.68 -2.15 -6.86
C LEU A 127 23.84 -3.05 -5.63
N SER A 128 24.17 -2.47 -4.49
CA SER A 128 24.12 -3.14 -3.18
C SER A 128 23.56 -2.21 -2.12
N ASP A 129 23.13 -2.77 -0.98
CA ASP A 129 22.51 -2.04 0.12
C ASP A 129 23.38 -2.05 1.40
N PRO A 130 24.55 -1.37 1.40
CA PRO A 130 25.36 -1.23 2.60
C PRO A 130 24.61 -0.48 3.71
N ALA A 131 23.62 0.37 3.40
CA ALA A 131 22.86 1.07 4.42
C ALA A 131 22.16 0.10 5.38
N SER A 132 21.59 -1.00 4.89
CA SER A 132 21.00 -2.04 5.74
C SER A 132 22.06 -2.78 6.58
N GLU A 133 23.24 -3.04 6.03
CA GLU A 133 24.34 -3.65 6.76
C GLU A 133 24.84 -2.76 7.92
N PHE A 134 24.79 -1.44 7.75
CA PHE A 134 25.11 -0.46 8.80
C PHE A 134 23.93 -0.16 9.73
N GLY A 135 22.80 -0.85 9.58
CA GLY A 135 21.62 -0.70 10.43
C GLY A 135 20.84 0.61 10.23
N VAL A 136 20.95 1.24 9.05
CA VAL A 136 20.14 2.41 8.71
C VAL A 136 18.72 1.94 8.43
N PRO A 137 17.70 2.46 9.14
CA PRO A 137 16.31 2.03 8.99
C PRO A 137 15.79 2.16 7.55
N VAL A 138 14.99 1.19 7.13
CA VAL A 138 14.23 1.29 5.88
C VAL A 138 13.03 2.21 6.13
N VAL A 139 12.84 3.16 5.25
CA VAL A 139 11.69 4.08 5.26
C VAL A 139 10.91 3.85 3.98
N ASP A 140 9.63 3.60 4.13
CA ASP A 140 8.69 3.51 3.01
C ASP A 140 7.64 4.59 3.15
N LYS A 141 7.60 5.54 2.20
CA LYS A 141 6.70 6.68 2.17
C LYS A 141 6.19 6.89 0.76
N ASP A 142 4.88 6.92 0.64
CA ASP A 142 4.18 7.18 -0.61
C ASP A 142 3.20 8.36 -0.49
N PHE A 143 2.65 8.79 -1.61
CA PHE A 143 1.74 9.92 -1.62
C PHE A 143 0.33 9.58 -1.09
N GLY A 144 -0.08 8.30 -1.11
CA GLY A 144 -1.30 7.85 -0.44
C GLY A 144 -1.21 8.02 1.07
N GLN A 145 -0.04 7.71 1.67
CA GLN A 145 0.26 8.01 3.07
C GLN A 145 0.29 9.51 3.33
N THR A 146 0.86 10.30 2.41
CA THR A 146 0.86 11.77 2.50
C THR A 146 -0.56 12.31 2.53
N LEU A 147 -1.44 11.84 1.67
CA LEU A 147 -2.86 12.19 1.67
C LEU A 147 -3.55 11.81 2.97
N HIS A 148 -3.21 10.64 3.54
CA HIS A 148 -3.72 10.21 4.85
C HIS A 148 -3.30 11.18 5.96
N VAL A 149 -2.02 11.55 6.05
CA VAL A 149 -1.52 12.55 7.01
C VAL A 149 -2.22 13.90 6.85
N TRP A 150 -2.60 14.27 5.63
CA TRP A 150 -3.37 15.48 5.35
C TRP A 150 -4.88 15.34 5.66
N GLY A 151 -5.33 14.18 6.18
CA GLY A 151 -6.71 13.95 6.58
C GLY A 151 -7.63 13.46 5.47
N VAL A 152 -7.09 13.00 4.33
CA VAL A 152 -7.89 12.38 3.27
C VAL A 152 -8.24 10.96 3.67
N GLY A 153 -9.53 10.64 3.70
CA GLY A 153 -10.04 9.30 4.01
C GLY A 153 -9.61 8.24 2.98
N GLU A 154 -9.74 6.98 3.35
CA GLU A 154 -9.39 5.81 2.50
C GLU A 154 -10.20 5.79 1.19
N GLY A 155 -11.50 6.14 1.27
CA GLY A 155 -12.42 6.06 0.14
C GLY A 155 -12.87 4.63 -0.17
N ALA A 156 -13.38 4.43 -1.38
CA ALA A 156 -13.82 3.11 -1.84
C ALA A 156 -12.61 2.23 -2.22
N TYR A 157 -12.79 0.91 -2.02
CA TYR A 157 -11.86 -0.07 -2.57
C TYR A 157 -11.92 -0.11 -4.09
N LEU A 158 -10.78 -0.20 -4.75
CA LEU A 158 -10.61 -0.28 -6.19
C LEU A 158 -9.63 -1.40 -6.54
N GLU A 159 -9.95 -2.14 -7.57
CA GLU A 159 -9.01 -3.08 -8.19
C GLU A 159 -8.45 -2.47 -9.47
N LEU A 160 -7.16 -2.20 -9.50
CA LEU A 160 -6.51 -1.54 -10.64
C LEU A 160 -5.97 -2.56 -11.65
N PRO A 161 -6.06 -2.28 -12.97
CA PRO A 161 -5.48 -3.17 -13.98
C PRO A 161 -3.96 -3.24 -13.82
N PHE A 162 -3.40 -4.44 -13.85
CA PHE A 162 -1.98 -4.78 -13.69
C PHE A 162 -1.38 -4.47 -12.31
N TYR A 163 -2.01 -3.61 -11.52
CA TYR A 163 -1.50 -3.18 -10.21
C TYR A 163 -2.14 -3.98 -9.05
N GLY A 164 -3.42 -4.37 -9.21
CA GLY A 164 -4.16 -5.12 -8.19
C GLY A 164 -4.91 -4.23 -7.19
N PRO A 165 -5.00 -4.69 -5.93
CA PRO A 165 -5.73 -4.01 -4.86
C PRO A 165 -5.27 -2.58 -4.60
N SER A 166 -6.23 -1.65 -4.40
CA SER A 166 -5.99 -0.24 -4.10
C SER A 166 -7.21 0.37 -3.41
N THR A 167 -7.12 1.65 -3.05
CA THR A 167 -8.24 2.49 -2.62
C THR A 167 -8.30 3.76 -3.47
N GLU A 168 -9.39 4.54 -3.38
CA GLU A 168 -9.46 5.84 -4.08
C GLU A 168 -8.29 6.73 -3.71
N ARG A 169 -7.97 6.86 -2.41
CA ARG A 169 -6.84 7.66 -1.92
C ARG A 169 -5.51 7.15 -2.47
N ASP A 170 -5.27 5.85 -2.36
CA ASP A 170 -3.98 5.27 -2.75
C ASP A 170 -3.82 5.26 -4.29
N THR A 171 -4.91 5.12 -5.05
CA THR A 171 -4.90 5.29 -6.51
C THR A 171 -4.44 6.68 -6.92
N VAL A 172 -4.91 7.73 -6.23
CA VAL A 172 -4.43 9.11 -6.46
C VAL A 172 -2.96 9.20 -6.06
N GLY A 173 -2.59 8.56 -4.94
CA GLY A 173 -1.20 8.48 -4.47
C GLY A 173 -0.26 7.91 -5.53
N ILE A 174 -0.59 6.76 -6.09
CA ILE A 174 0.18 6.10 -7.16
C ILE A 174 0.38 7.04 -8.37
N MET A 175 -0.70 7.70 -8.81
CA MET A 175 -0.61 8.64 -9.94
C MET A 175 0.35 9.79 -9.66
N VAL A 176 0.34 10.34 -8.45
CA VAL A 176 1.24 11.43 -8.05
C VAL A 176 2.67 10.93 -7.89
N ASP A 177 2.88 9.76 -7.30
CA ASP A 177 4.20 9.18 -7.09
C ASP A 177 4.97 8.91 -8.40
N ILE A 178 4.25 8.56 -9.48
CA ILE A 178 4.84 8.47 -10.81
C ILE A 178 5.47 9.81 -11.23
N TRP A 179 4.84 10.95 -10.87
CA TRP A 179 5.32 12.29 -11.16
C TRP A 179 6.36 12.81 -10.16
N LEU A 180 6.35 12.32 -8.94
CA LEU A 180 7.29 12.73 -7.89
C LEU A 180 8.67 12.07 -8.04
N ASN A 181 8.77 10.95 -8.75
CA ASN A 181 10.06 10.33 -8.98
C ASN A 181 10.85 11.09 -10.05
N PRO A 182 11.92 11.84 -9.67
CA PRO A 182 12.67 12.67 -10.61
C PRO A 182 13.36 11.86 -11.69
N PHE A 183 13.74 10.61 -11.41
CA PHE A 183 14.41 9.74 -12.37
C PHE A 183 13.49 9.31 -13.53
N SER A 184 12.17 9.37 -13.35
CA SER A 184 11.21 9.12 -14.44
C SER A 184 11.29 10.17 -15.56
N PHE A 185 11.85 11.36 -15.29
CA PHE A 185 11.85 12.50 -16.21
C PHE A 185 13.25 13.05 -16.54
N ILE A 186 14.31 12.61 -15.82
CA ILE A 186 15.67 13.13 -16.00
C ILE A 186 16.36 12.37 -17.13
N GLY A 187 16.69 13.11 -18.15
CA GLY A 187 17.63 12.70 -19.19
C GLY A 187 16.98 12.08 -20.42
N ASN A 188 17.79 11.97 -21.43
CA ASN A 188 17.50 11.38 -22.71
C ASN A 188 17.29 9.85 -22.53
N ASN A 189 16.18 9.46 -21.95
CA ASN A 189 15.64 8.11 -21.75
C ASN A 189 16.46 7.14 -20.87
N THR A 190 17.77 7.30 -20.68
CA THR A 190 18.61 6.27 -20.06
C THR A 190 18.29 6.00 -18.59
N LEU A 191 18.04 7.02 -17.76
CA LEU A 191 17.68 6.83 -16.34
C LEU A 191 16.22 6.41 -16.18
N GLY A 192 15.31 6.96 -16.99
CA GLY A 192 13.91 6.53 -17.00
C GLY A 192 13.77 5.08 -17.44
N ASP A 193 14.54 4.67 -18.46
CA ASP A 193 14.59 3.28 -18.90
C ASP A 193 15.19 2.36 -17.83
N ALA A 194 16.26 2.79 -17.14
CA ALA A 194 16.86 2.03 -16.04
C ALA A 194 15.87 1.85 -14.86
N THR A 195 15.14 2.91 -14.50
CA THR A 195 14.08 2.84 -13.47
C THR A 195 12.98 1.86 -13.89
N LEU A 196 12.52 1.91 -15.14
CA LEU A 196 11.51 0.98 -15.64
C LEU A 196 12.02 -0.47 -15.62
N TYR A 197 13.22 -0.73 -16.12
CA TYR A 197 13.76 -2.10 -16.17
C TYR A 197 14.04 -2.66 -14.78
N SER A 198 14.54 -1.83 -13.84
CA SER A 198 14.77 -2.29 -12.47
C SER A 198 13.45 -2.60 -11.73
N ASN A 199 12.42 -1.77 -11.87
CA ASN A 199 11.12 -2.03 -11.28
C ASN A 199 10.44 -3.28 -11.87
N VAL A 200 10.58 -3.52 -13.19
CA VAL A 200 10.11 -4.76 -13.81
C VAL A 200 10.92 -5.96 -13.31
N GLY A 201 12.24 -5.83 -13.14
CA GLY A 201 13.09 -6.86 -12.58
C GLY A 201 12.70 -7.22 -11.14
N GLU A 202 12.48 -6.23 -10.31
CA GLU A 202 12.00 -6.39 -8.93
C GLU A 202 10.63 -7.09 -8.91
N LEU A 203 9.67 -6.64 -9.70
CA LEU A 203 8.36 -7.27 -9.82
C LEU A 203 8.45 -8.76 -10.21
N LEU A 204 9.32 -9.10 -11.17
CA LEU A 204 9.53 -10.48 -11.61
C LEU A 204 10.24 -11.31 -10.55
N SER A 205 11.21 -10.72 -9.84
CA SER A 205 11.91 -11.34 -8.71
C SER A 205 10.93 -11.69 -7.61
N ASP A 206 10.12 -10.73 -7.17
CA ASP A 206 9.12 -10.94 -6.12
C ASP A 206 8.08 -11.97 -6.52
N ARG A 207 7.56 -11.91 -7.77
CA ARG A 207 6.60 -12.91 -8.25
C ARG A 207 7.19 -14.32 -8.32
N GLY A 208 8.46 -14.45 -8.65
CA GLY A 208 9.18 -15.74 -8.67
C GLY A 208 9.51 -16.24 -7.28
N ARG A 209 10.09 -15.39 -6.44
CA ARG A 209 10.59 -15.69 -5.09
C ARG A 209 9.45 -16.04 -4.12
N TYR A 210 8.33 -15.34 -4.23
CA TYR A 210 7.13 -15.56 -3.39
C TYR A 210 6.04 -16.34 -4.10
N SER A 211 6.38 -17.11 -5.16
CA SER A 211 5.39 -17.80 -6.00
C SER A 211 4.44 -18.67 -5.22
N ASP A 212 4.90 -19.44 -4.24
CA ASP A 212 4.06 -20.35 -3.47
C ASP A 212 3.03 -19.59 -2.62
N THR A 213 3.46 -18.49 -1.97
CA THR A 213 2.56 -17.67 -1.15
C THR A 213 1.53 -16.94 -2.02
N ILE A 214 1.97 -16.37 -3.15
CA ILE A 214 1.08 -15.68 -4.07
C ILE A 214 0.10 -16.66 -4.71
N ASP A 215 0.55 -17.84 -5.10
CA ASP A 215 -0.28 -18.90 -5.68
C ASP A 215 -1.34 -19.38 -4.67
N ALA A 216 -0.99 -19.54 -3.39
CA ALA A 216 -1.93 -19.90 -2.33
C ALA A 216 -3.06 -18.86 -2.19
N ILE A 217 -2.75 -17.57 -2.27
CA ILE A 217 -3.73 -16.49 -2.18
C ILE A 217 -4.59 -16.44 -3.45
N LEU A 218 -3.97 -16.45 -4.63
CA LEU A 218 -4.64 -16.18 -5.88
C LEU A 218 -5.38 -17.40 -6.46
N TYR A 219 -4.89 -18.62 -6.22
CA TYR A 219 -5.36 -19.81 -6.92
C TYR A 219 -5.91 -20.90 -6.01
N GLU A 220 -5.53 -20.93 -4.73
CA GLU A 220 -5.93 -21.99 -3.80
C GLU A 220 -7.00 -21.50 -2.81
N SER A 221 -7.24 -20.20 -2.71
CA SER A 221 -8.28 -19.64 -1.85
C SER A 221 -9.69 -19.85 -2.43
N ALA A 222 -10.68 -19.97 -1.55
CA ALA A 222 -12.09 -20.11 -1.96
C ALA A 222 -12.63 -18.85 -2.66
N ASP A 223 -12.16 -17.66 -2.26
CA ASP A 223 -12.48 -16.36 -2.88
C ASP A 223 -11.21 -15.50 -2.86
N SER A 224 -10.42 -15.59 -3.94
CA SER A 224 -9.15 -14.88 -4.08
C SER A 224 -9.32 -13.36 -4.06
N TYR A 225 -10.42 -12.85 -4.60
CA TYR A 225 -10.73 -11.43 -4.56
C TYR A 225 -10.92 -10.92 -3.13
N ALA A 226 -11.78 -11.58 -2.36
CA ALA A 226 -12.05 -11.18 -0.98
C ALA A 226 -10.79 -11.29 -0.13
N GLN A 227 -10.00 -12.34 -0.33
CA GLN A 227 -8.75 -12.54 0.41
C GLN A 227 -7.70 -11.49 0.06
N ALA A 228 -7.46 -11.21 -1.22
CA ALA A 228 -6.50 -10.20 -1.66
C ALA A 228 -6.90 -8.80 -1.16
N ARG A 229 -8.20 -8.44 -1.26
CA ARG A 229 -8.76 -7.21 -0.74
C ARG A 229 -8.51 -7.07 0.77
N LEU A 230 -8.78 -8.13 1.52
CA LEU A 230 -8.61 -8.14 2.97
C LEU A 230 -7.14 -7.94 3.36
N ILE A 231 -6.24 -8.72 2.78
CA ILE A 231 -4.80 -8.62 3.03
C ILE A 231 -4.29 -7.21 2.74
N TYR A 232 -4.68 -6.64 1.59
CA TYR A 232 -4.29 -5.30 1.21
C TYR A 232 -4.77 -4.24 2.23
N LEU A 233 -6.05 -4.25 2.57
CA LEU A 233 -6.61 -3.25 3.48
C LEU A 233 -6.02 -3.37 4.89
N GLN A 234 -5.79 -4.58 5.39
CA GLN A 234 -5.16 -4.80 6.69
C GLN A 234 -3.72 -4.28 6.70
N ASN A 235 -2.93 -4.67 5.70
CA ASN A 235 -1.54 -4.21 5.59
C ASN A 235 -1.49 -2.69 5.49
N ARG A 236 -2.33 -2.10 4.64
CA ARG A 236 -2.36 -0.66 4.44
C ARG A 236 -2.75 0.13 5.69
N ARG A 237 -3.74 -0.35 6.43
CA ARG A 237 -4.16 0.25 7.70
C ARG A 237 -3.08 0.09 8.78
N PHE A 238 -2.37 -1.04 8.79
CA PHE A 238 -1.22 -1.23 9.66
C PHE A 238 -0.09 -0.22 9.35
N GLU A 239 0.28 -0.05 8.10
CA GLU A 239 1.29 0.94 7.66
C GLU A 239 0.92 2.38 8.05
N LEU A 240 -0.37 2.71 8.00
CA LEU A 240 -0.89 4.02 8.36
C LEU A 240 -1.05 4.23 9.87
N GLY A 241 -0.78 3.21 10.70
CA GLY A 241 -0.96 3.26 12.15
C GLY A 241 -2.42 3.30 12.60
N THR A 242 -3.36 2.97 11.71
CA THR A 242 -4.80 2.95 12.01
C THR A 242 -5.30 1.60 12.49
N SER A 243 -4.44 0.60 12.59
CA SER A 243 -4.78 -0.77 13.03
C SER A 243 -5.21 -0.89 14.50
N GLY A 244 -5.10 0.19 15.28
CA GLY A 244 -5.60 0.27 16.66
C GLY A 244 -6.93 1.01 16.80
N ASP A 245 -7.56 1.45 15.71
CA ASP A 245 -8.87 2.07 15.73
C ASP A 245 -9.92 0.99 16.07
N PRO A 246 -10.79 1.20 17.09
CA PRO A 246 -11.88 0.27 17.37
C PRO A 246 -12.84 0.08 16.19
N ASP A 247 -12.87 1.02 15.24
CA ASP A 247 -13.59 0.91 13.97
C ASP A 247 -12.76 0.22 12.87
N ALA A 248 -11.48 -0.10 13.13
CA ALA A 248 -10.66 -0.87 12.21
C ALA A 248 -11.12 -2.34 12.23
N PHE A 249 -11.20 -2.92 11.05
CA PHE A 249 -11.58 -4.31 10.87
C PHE A 249 -10.71 -5.26 11.72
N ASP A 250 -11.31 -5.93 12.68
CA ASP A 250 -10.69 -7.06 13.39
C ASP A 250 -10.94 -8.35 12.59
N PRO A 251 -9.89 -8.95 11.98
CA PRO A 251 -10.04 -10.19 11.22
C PRO A 251 -10.45 -11.39 12.09
N TYR A 252 -10.33 -11.26 13.41
CA TYR A 252 -10.75 -12.26 14.39
C TYR A 252 -12.06 -11.87 15.09
N ALA A 253 -12.63 -10.71 14.76
CA ALA A 253 -13.99 -10.39 15.20
C ALA A 253 -14.90 -11.48 14.64
N ASP A 254 -15.54 -12.21 15.54
CA ASP A 254 -16.49 -13.26 15.17
C ASP A 254 -17.57 -12.64 14.25
N PRO A 255 -17.74 -13.11 13.00
CA PRO A 255 -18.78 -12.62 12.11
C PRO A 255 -20.19 -12.93 12.66
N TYR A 256 -20.26 -13.74 13.66
CA TYR A 256 -21.45 -13.94 14.48
C TYR A 256 -21.22 -13.16 15.78
N ASP A 257 -21.77 -11.93 15.85
CA ASP A 257 -21.96 -11.23 17.12
C ASP A 257 -22.37 -12.29 18.17
N ASP A 258 -21.57 -12.42 19.23
CA ASP A 258 -21.80 -13.48 20.23
C ASP A 258 -23.28 -13.45 20.62
N PRO A 259 -24.08 -14.45 20.21
CA PRO A 259 -25.51 -14.47 20.54
C PRO A 259 -25.74 -14.60 22.04
N TYR A 260 -24.65 -14.78 22.82
CA TYR A 260 -24.60 -14.77 24.28
C TYR A 260 -23.95 -13.49 24.85
N ALA A 261 -23.61 -12.49 24.01
CA ALA A 261 -23.20 -11.20 24.52
C ALA A 261 -24.31 -10.67 25.42
N ASP A 262 -23.97 -10.47 26.69
CA ASP A 262 -24.93 -10.03 27.69
C ASP A 262 -25.58 -8.71 27.25
N PRO A 263 -26.90 -8.67 26.91
CA PRO A 263 -27.60 -7.47 26.49
C PRO A 263 -27.62 -6.40 27.61
N TYR A 264 -27.15 -6.72 28.81
CA TYR A 264 -27.02 -5.83 29.94
C TYR A 264 -25.59 -5.40 30.28
N ALA A 265 -24.59 -5.80 29.50
CA ALA A 265 -23.19 -5.40 29.72
C ALA A 265 -22.93 -3.88 29.69
N GLY A 266 -23.91 -3.08 29.27
CA GLY A 266 -23.89 -1.61 29.36
C GLY A 266 -24.71 -1.02 30.49
N ALA A 267 -25.48 -1.82 31.26
CA ALA A 267 -26.22 -1.35 32.40
C ALA A 267 -25.35 -1.49 33.65
N THR A 268 -24.84 -0.38 34.14
CA THR A 268 -24.14 -0.17 35.43
C THR A 268 -23.77 -1.47 36.14
N ALA A 269 -22.52 -1.89 35.95
CA ALA A 269 -21.96 -3.05 36.64
C ALA A 269 -22.25 -2.90 38.16
N ASP A 270 -22.97 -3.83 38.73
CA ASP A 270 -23.05 -3.98 40.17
C ASP A 270 -21.61 -4.11 40.70
N PRO A 271 -21.11 -3.17 41.53
CA PRO A 271 -19.74 -3.22 42.01
C PRO A 271 -19.43 -4.45 42.88
N TYR A 272 -20.43 -5.29 43.14
CA TYR A 272 -20.32 -6.52 43.91
C TYR A 272 -20.55 -7.82 43.10
N TYR A 273 -20.81 -7.73 41.80
CA TYR A 273 -20.97 -8.91 40.95
C TYR A 273 -19.60 -9.38 40.42
N ASP A 274 -19.09 -10.45 41.03
CA ASP A 274 -17.94 -11.19 40.52
C ASP A 274 -18.45 -12.41 39.71
N PRO A 275 -18.35 -12.39 38.36
CA PRO A 275 -18.80 -13.51 37.53
C PRO A 275 -17.95 -14.79 37.72
N TYR A 276 -16.85 -14.72 38.45
CA TYR A 276 -15.97 -15.85 38.78
C TYR A 276 -16.06 -16.28 40.23
N SER A 277 -17.01 -15.75 41.04
CA SER A 277 -17.25 -16.29 42.34
C SER A 277 -17.81 -17.71 42.20
N ASP A 278 -16.95 -18.70 42.51
CA ASP A 278 -17.32 -20.11 42.50
C ASP A 278 -18.46 -20.34 43.50
N PRO A 279 -19.68 -20.77 43.08
CA PRO A 279 -20.80 -21.07 43.99
C PRO A 279 -20.46 -22.27 44.92
N TYR A 280 -19.31 -22.89 44.82
CA TYR A 280 -18.79 -23.97 45.64
C TYR A 280 -17.58 -23.57 46.49
N GLU A 281 -17.29 -22.24 46.69
CA GLU A 281 -16.31 -21.83 47.68
C GLU A 281 -16.63 -22.51 49.02
N ASP A 282 -15.65 -23.24 49.52
CA ASP A 282 -15.75 -24.08 50.73
C ASP A 282 -16.23 -23.26 51.95
N PRO A 283 -17.41 -23.53 52.48
CA PRO A 283 -17.95 -22.80 53.65
C PRO A 283 -17.11 -22.99 54.92
N TYR A 284 -16.02 -23.77 54.88
CA TYR A 284 -15.09 -24.06 55.98
C TYR A 284 -13.70 -23.38 55.86
N ALA A 285 -13.49 -22.57 54.89
CA ALA A 285 -12.18 -21.87 54.67
C ALA A 285 -11.87 -20.74 55.68
N LEU A 286 -12.72 -20.49 56.67
CA LEU A 286 -12.49 -19.55 57.76
C LEU A 286 -12.56 -20.28 59.11
N GLN A 287 -11.43 -20.92 59.46
CA GLN A 287 -11.08 -21.22 60.88
C GLN A 287 -9.60 -20.87 61.09
#